data_68222757a5e392784bba892aef858076
#
_entry.id   68222757a5e392784bba892aef858076
#
_cell.length_a   1.000
_cell.length_b   1.000
_cell.length_c   1.000
_cell.angle_alpha   90.00
_cell.angle_beta   90.00
_cell.angle_gamma   90.00
#
_symmetry.space_group_name_H-M   'P 1'
#
loop_
_entity.id
_entity.type
_entity.pdbx_description
1 polymer ?
#
loop_
_entity_poly.entity_id
_entity_poly.type
_entity_poly.pdbx_seq_one_letter_code
_entity_poly.pdbx_strand_id
1 'polypeptide(L)'
;MTKHLRRLMSPTSYVALYSNELEPSVRDLFKKTELSSRERLYQKLLFIFVLFIPLAGCDTSNLDNSFPELTFKHQSVIQLDVERIQIINEFKMPFKAPNVEHLVPISPGASAERWASDILRPVGQSGIAQFVITNGSVIREDLKIQKGIKGIFSIDQSKRFKATINVRLEIFKDQGKSIARASASRSQTLREDASPNLQSRLWYNLVELVMKSFDREMRHQINTHLKPYIS
;
A
#
# COMPACT_ATOMS: atom_id res chain seq x y z
N MET A 1 -7.69 -58.19 -25.07
CA MET A 1 -6.64 -58.13 -26.10
C MET A 1 -6.75 -56.86 -26.97
N THR A 2 -7.09 -55.71 -26.39
CA THR A 2 -7.42 -54.48 -27.15
C THR A 2 -6.71 -53.19 -26.65
N LYS A 3 -5.76 -53.31 -25.76
CA LYS A 3 -5.02 -52.12 -25.25
C LYS A 3 -3.63 -51.87 -25.85
N HIS A 4 -3.11 -52.79 -26.66
CA HIS A 4 -1.72 -52.70 -27.19
C HIS A 4 -1.60 -52.13 -28.61
N LEU A 5 -2.69 -51.95 -29.35
CA LEU A 5 -2.68 -51.45 -30.74
C LEU A 5 -2.82 -49.94 -30.89
N ARG A 6 -2.97 -49.21 -29.79
CA ARG A 6 -3.17 -47.73 -29.82
C ARG A 6 -1.89 -46.92 -30.03
N ARG A 7 -0.71 -47.55 -30.07
CA ARG A 7 0.59 -46.82 -30.02
C ARG A 7 1.36 -46.73 -31.32
N LEU A 8 0.86 -47.31 -32.42
CA LEU A 8 1.66 -47.42 -33.67
C LEU A 8 0.92 -46.99 -34.96
N MET A 9 -0.24 -46.36 -34.88
CA MET A 9 -0.92 -45.88 -36.09
C MET A 9 -1.11 -44.36 -36.05
N SER A 10 -0.78 -43.69 -37.15
CA SER A 10 -1.02 -42.26 -37.32
C SER A 10 -2.52 -41.97 -37.38
N PRO A 11 -2.96 -40.76 -37.01
CA PRO A 11 -4.38 -40.37 -37.01
C PRO A 11 -5.07 -40.58 -38.35
N THR A 12 -4.32 -40.50 -39.45
CA THR A 12 -4.83 -40.70 -40.82
C THR A 12 -5.18 -42.17 -41.12
N SER A 13 -4.48 -43.13 -40.52
CA SER A 13 -4.73 -44.57 -40.71
C SER A 13 -5.98 -45.05 -39.95
N TYR A 14 -6.35 -44.37 -38.88
CA TYR A 14 -7.54 -44.70 -38.08
C TYR A 14 -8.84 -44.30 -38.78
N VAL A 15 -8.82 -43.18 -39.51
CA VAL A 15 -9.98 -42.69 -40.27
C VAL A 15 -10.28 -43.60 -41.48
N ALA A 16 -9.24 -44.15 -42.11
CA ALA A 16 -9.38 -45.01 -43.27
C ALA A 16 -10.01 -46.39 -42.95
N LEU A 17 -9.81 -46.92 -41.74
CA LEU A 17 -10.36 -48.22 -41.33
C LEU A 17 -11.85 -48.14 -40.94
N TYR A 18 -12.33 -47.00 -40.49
CA TYR A 18 -13.74 -46.81 -40.08
C TYR A 18 -14.64 -46.30 -41.21
N SER A 19 -14.06 -45.81 -42.32
CA SER A 19 -14.85 -45.28 -43.45
C SER A 19 -15.58 -46.31 -44.25
N ASN A 20 -15.29 -47.63 -44.09
CA ASN A 20 -15.94 -48.70 -44.82
C ASN A 20 -17.22 -49.27 -44.16
N GLU A 21 -17.50 -48.91 -42.91
CA GLU A 21 -18.69 -49.39 -42.19
C GLU A 21 -19.77 -48.28 -42.03
N LEU A 22 -19.58 -47.10 -42.59
CA LEU A 22 -20.59 -46.04 -42.51
C LEU A 22 -21.62 -46.16 -43.61
N GLU A 23 -22.90 -46.00 -43.25
CA GLU A 23 -24.02 -45.94 -44.17
C GLU A 23 -23.79 -44.97 -45.35
N PRO A 24 -24.32 -45.27 -46.55
CA PRO A 24 -24.09 -44.44 -47.75
C PRO A 24 -24.48 -43.02 -47.59
N SER A 25 -25.49 -42.71 -46.77
CA SER A 25 -25.92 -41.34 -46.49
C SER A 25 -24.87 -40.47 -45.75
N VAL A 26 -24.05 -41.10 -44.93
CA VAL A 26 -22.96 -40.38 -44.17
C VAL A 26 -21.71 -40.24 -45.02
N ARG A 27 -21.48 -41.18 -45.96
CA ARG A 27 -20.37 -41.16 -46.90
C ARG A 27 -20.45 -39.96 -47.87
N ASP A 28 -21.67 -39.57 -48.28
CA ASP A 28 -21.92 -38.46 -49.18
C ASP A 28 -21.77 -37.09 -48.49
N LEU A 29 -22.00 -37.04 -47.18
CA LEU A 29 -21.75 -35.84 -46.38
C LEU A 29 -20.24 -35.55 -46.27
N PHE A 30 -19.39 -36.58 -46.14
CA PHE A 30 -17.94 -36.40 -46.08
C PHE A 30 -17.33 -36.09 -47.45
N LYS A 31 -17.95 -36.52 -48.54
CA LYS A 31 -17.50 -36.25 -49.92
C LYS A 31 -17.81 -34.82 -50.37
N LYS A 32 -18.81 -34.17 -49.73
CA LYS A 32 -19.27 -32.84 -50.09
C LYS A 32 -18.43 -31.70 -49.44
N THR A 33 -17.46 -32.06 -48.60
CA THR A 33 -16.57 -31.09 -47.93
C THR A 33 -15.18 -31.03 -48.53
N GLU A 34 -14.98 -31.46 -49.78
CA GLU A 34 -13.79 -31.11 -50.54
C GLU A 34 -13.86 -29.63 -50.92
N LEU A 35 -13.50 -28.76 -49.96
CA LEU A 35 -13.34 -27.34 -50.19
C LEU A 35 -12.39 -27.11 -51.36
N SER A 36 -12.81 -26.31 -52.32
CA SER A 36 -12.01 -25.83 -53.45
C SER A 36 -10.65 -25.33 -52.95
N SER A 37 -9.62 -25.49 -53.76
CA SER A 37 -8.26 -25.04 -53.43
C SER A 37 -8.21 -23.58 -53.01
N ARG A 38 -9.15 -22.75 -53.47
CA ARG A 38 -9.34 -21.34 -53.06
C ARG A 38 -9.84 -21.24 -51.62
N GLU A 39 -10.81 -22.04 -51.21
CA GLU A 39 -11.38 -21.97 -49.85
C GLU A 39 -10.39 -22.49 -48.82
N ARG A 40 -9.58 -23.51 -49.16
CA ARG A 40 -8.46 -23.95 -48.31
C ARG A 40 -7.39 -22.85 -48.12
N LEU A 41 -7.20 -22.03 -49.14
CA LEU A 41 -6.29 -20.86 -49.05
C LEU A 41 -6.87 -19.79 -48.14
N TYR A 42 -8.16 -19.50 -48.25
CA TYR A 42 -8.85 -18.55 -47.39
C TYR A 42 -8.88 -19.01 -45.92
N GLN A 43 -9.10 -20.26 -45.66
CA GLN A 43 -9.04 -20.81 -44.29
C GLN A 43 -7.64 -20.71 -43.69
N LYS A 44 -6.59 -20.99 -44.46
CA LYS A 44 -5.20 -20.82 -44.01
C LYS A 44 -4.86 -19.35 -43.77
N LEU A 45 -5.32 -18.47 -44.64
CA LEU A 45 -5.15 -17.00 -44.49
C LEU A 45 -5.93 -16.48 -43.27
N LEU A 46 -7.14 -16.99 -43.02
CA LEU A 46 -7.95 -16.62 -41.86
C LEU A 46 -7.33 -17.13 -40.55
N PHE A 47 -6.74 -18.35 -40.55
CA PHE A 47 -6.01 -18.90 -39.42
C PHE A 47 -4.72 -18.09 -39.11
N ILE A 48 -4.02 -17.65 -40.15
CA ILE A 48 -2.81 -16.78 -40.01
C ILE A 48 -3.22 -15.40 -39.49
N PHE A 49 -4.37 -14.86 -39.94
CA PHE A 49 -4.87 -13.55 -39.50
C PHE A 49 -5.34 -13.59 -38.04
N VAL A 50 -5.94 -14.69 -37.57
CA VAL A 50 -6.31 -14.87 -36.14
C VAL A 50 -5.07 -15.04 -35.25
N LEU A 51 -3.96 -15.58 -35.77
CA LEU A 51 -2.71 -15.73 -35.04
C LEU A 51 -1.94 -14.38 -34.92
N PHE A 52 -2.28 -13.39 -35.76
CA PHE A 52 -1.71 -12.04 -35.76
C PHE A 52 -2.59 -11.00 -35.05
N ILE A 53 -3.60 -11.41 -34.30
CA ILE A 53 -4.25 -10.48 -33.37
C ILE A 53 -3.17 -10.17 -32.32
N PRO A 54 -2.56 -8.95 -32.31
CA PRO A 54 -1.68 -8.60 -31.24
C PRO A 54 -2.51 -8.72 -29.98
N LEU A 55 -2.03 -9.49 -29.02
CA LEU A 55 -2.42 -9.38 -27.64
C LEU A 55 -2.11 -7.89 -27.31
N ALA A 56 -3.09 -7.02 -27.55
CA ALA A 56 -3.14 -5.72 -26.91
C ALA A 56 -3.15 -6.08 -25.43
N GLY A 57 -1.96 -6.22 -24.86
CA GLY A 57 -1.76 -6.31 -23.44
C GLY A 57 -2.47 -5.07 -22.91
N CYS A 58 -3.53 -5.28 -22.14
CA CYS A 58 -3.96 -4.22 -21.24
C CYS A 58 -2.70 -3.87 -20.47
N ASP A 59 -2.07 -2.74 -20.79
CA ASP A 59 -1.27 -2.01 -19.84
C ASP A 59 -2.22 -1.77 -18.68
N THR A 60 -2.19 -2.68 -17.71
CA THR A 60 -2.58 -2.33 -16.37
C THR A 60 -1.57 -1.25 -16.01
N SER A 61 -1.93 0.01 -16.28
CA SER A 61 -1.29 1.14 -15.65
C SER A 61 -1.36 0.79 -14.16
N ASN A 62 -0.25 0.31 -13.63
CA ASN A 62 -0.02 0.32 -12.20
C ASN A 62 -0.27 1.78 -11.83
N LEU A 63 -1.48 2.07 -11.34
CA LEU A 63 -1.73 3.30 -10.64
C LEU A 63 -0.71 3.27 -9.53
N ASP A 64 0.39 3.97 -9.80
CA ASP A 64 1.51 4.07 -8.88
C ASP A 64 0.92 4.69 -7.61
N ASN A 65 0.57 3.82 -6.65
CA ASN A 65 0.11 4.20 -5.32
C ASN A 65 1.29 4.70 -4.48
N SER A 66 2.34 5.21 -5.15
CA SER A 66 3.46 5.82 -4.48
C SER A 66 2.97 7.13 -3.86
N PHE A 67 2.86 7.11 -2.56
CA PHE A 67 2.66 8.34 -1.80
C PHE A 67 3.99 9.08 -1.73
N PRO A 68 3.98 10.43 -1.88
CA PRO A 68 5.20 11.20 -1.75
C PRO A 68 5.81 10.98 -0.36
N GLU A 69 7.12 11.00 -0.29
CA GLU A 69 7.82 10.91 0.98
C GLU A 69 7.46 12.13 1.87
N LEU A 70 7.04 11.87 3.10
CA LEU A 70 6.77 12.92 4.05
C LEU A 70 8.09 13.49 4.56
N THR A 71 8.47 14.70 4.12
CA THR A 71 9.70 15.40 4.48
C THR A 71 9.42 16.74 5.14
N PHE A 72 10.30 17.15 6.04
CA PHE A 72 10.19 18.41 6.81
C PHE A 72 11.29 19.40 6.49
N LYS A 73 12.15 19.12 5.50
CA LYS A 73 13.30 19.94 5.09
C LYS A 73 12.94 21.38 4.70
N HIS A 74 11.69 21.64 4.35
CA HIS A 74 11.17 22.97 4.02
C HIS A 74 10.92 23.85 5.27
N GLN A 75 10.97 23.26 6.47
CA GLN A 75 10.74 23.96 7.73
C GLN A 75 12.06 24.41 8.37
N SER A 76 11.96 25.39 9.28
CA SER A 76 13.12 25.89 10.03
C SER A 76 13.70 24.79 10.92
N VAL A 77 15.01 24.61 10.88
CA VAL A 77 15.75 23.71 11.75
C VAL A 77 15.81 24.26 13.18
N ILE A 78 15.97 23.35 14.15
CA ILE A 78 16.20 23.67 15.56
C ILE A 78 17.64 23.28 15.86
N GLN A 79 18.46 24.25 16.17
CA GLN A 79 19.85 24.07 16.56
C GLN A 79 19.91 23.79 18.05
N LEU A 80 20.46 22.64 18.44
CA LEU A 80 20.61 22.23 19.83
C LEU A 80 22.09 22.28 20.22
N ASP A 81 22.39 22.94 21.32
CA ASP A 81 23.74 23.02 21.88
C ASP A 81 24.13 21.70 22.56
N VAL A 82 24.26 20.64 21.72
CA VAL A 82 24.72 19.31 22.08
C VAL A 82 25.68 18.80 21.03
N GLU A 83 26.55 17.83 21.39
CA GLU A 83 27.51 17.22 20.49
C GLU A 83 26.81 16.29 19.47
N ARG A 84 25.78 15.55 19.92
CA ARG A 84 25.09 14.56 19.07
C ARG A 84 23.63 14.38 19.44
N ILE A 85 22.86 13.91 18.48
CA ILE A 85 21.43 13.57 18.63
C ILE A 85 21.25 12.09 18.34
N GLN A 86 20.57 11.38 19.24
CA GLN A 86 20.19 9.99 19.08
C GLN A 86 18.68 9.91 18.87
N ILE A 87 18.25 9.23 17.81
CA ILE A 87 16.84 8.97 17.54
C ILE A 87 16.55 7.53 17.98
N ILE A 88 15.62 7.36 18.90
CA ILE A 88 15.30 6.08 19.54
C ILE A 88 13.79 5.82 19.35
N ASN A 89 13.44 4.70 18.78
CA ASN A 89 12.05 4.27 18.66
C ASN A 89 11.79 3.14 19.68
N GLU A 90 11.11 3.48 20.78
CA GLU A 90 10.69 2.53 21.81
C GLU A 90 9.32 1.90 21.49
N PHE A 91 8.56 2.49 20.56
CA PHE A 91 7.24 1.98 20.20
C PHE A 91 7.37 0.69 19.39
N LYS A 92 6.80 -0.39 19.92
CA LYS A 92 6.74 -1.69 19.24
C LYS A 92 5.34 -1.86 18.62
N MET A 93 5.30 -1.99 17.30
CA MET A 93 4.05 -2.26 16.59
C MET A 93 3.46 -3.61 17.02
N PRO A 94 2.19 -3.66 17.46
CA PRO A 94 1.56 -4.92 17.85
C PRO A 94 1.25 -5.87 16.69
N PHE A 95 1.20 -5.38 15.44
CA PHE A 95 0.86 -6.13 14.22
C PHE A 95 -0.48 -6.86 14.27
N LYS A 96 -1.42 -6.40 15.08
CA LYS A 96 -2.75 -6.98 15.25
C LYS A 96 -3.80 -5.91 15.53
N ALA A 97 -5.04 -6.21 15.15
CA ALA A 97 -6.18 -5.35 15.44
C ALA A 97 -6.28 -5.03 16.96
N PRO A 98 -6.70 -3.81 17.31
CA PRO A 98 -7.18 -2.74 16.43
C PRO A 98 -6.07 -1.89 15.78
N ASN A 99 -4.81 -2.21 16.00
CA ASN A 99 -3.65 -1.51 15.49
C ASN A 99 -3.43 -1.79 14.00
N VAL A 100 -3.27 -0.74 13.19
CA VAL A 100 -3.13 -0.80 11.74
C VAL A 100 -1.95 0.03 11.20
N GLU A 101 -1.06 0.51 12.06
CA GLU A 101 0.10 1.31 11.65
C GLU A 101 1.05 0.60 10.67
N HIS A 102 1.05 -0.71 10.64
CA HIS A 102 1.83 -1.54 9.71
C HIS A 102 1.19 -1.63 8.31
N LEU A 103 -0.06 -1.19 8.16
CA LEU A 103 -0.80 -1.19 6.88
C LEU A 103 -0.83 0.19 6.23
N VAL A 104 -0.49 1.25 6.97
CA VAL A 104 -0.53 2.61 6.42
C VAL A 104 0.68 2.86 5.52
N PRO A 105 0.55 3.71 4.47
CA PRO A 105 1.65 4.00 3.54
C PRO A 105 2.91 4.52 4.25
N ILE A 106 2.73 5.30 5.30
CA ILE A 106 3.79 5.84 6.15
C ILE A 106 3.29 5.81 7.60
N SER A 107 4.06 5.22 8.52
CA SER A 107 3.68 5.19 9.93
C SER A 107 4.00 6.50 10.65
N PRO A 108 3.24 6.89 11.70
CA PRO A 108 3.57 8.06 12.51
C PRO A 108 4.96 7.98 13.13
N GLY A 109 5.41 6.78 13.53
CA GLY A 109 6.75 6.55 14.09
C GLY A 109 7.85 6.88 13.09
N ALA A 110 7.80 6.29 11.87
CA ALA A 110 8.76 6.59 10.80
C ALA A 110 8.75 8.08 10.41
N SER A 111 7.56 8.70 10.40
CA SER A 111 7.43 10.14 10.14
C SER A 111 8.10 11.00 11.22
N ALA A 112 8.03 10.57 12.49
CA ALA A 112 8.69 11.27 13.59
C ALA A 112 10.22 11.11 13.56
N GLU A 113 10.72 9.93 13.16
CA GLU A 113 12.17 9.73 12.91
C GLU A 113 12.66 10.64 11.80
N ARG A 114 11.91 10.76 10.71
CA ARG A 114 12.21 11.68 9.61
C ARG A 114 12.17 13.12 10.07
N TRP A 115 11.16 13.50 10.86
CA TRP A 115 11.06 14.85 11.43
C TRP A 115 12.29 15.20 12.26
N ALA A 116 12.71 14.31 13.15
CA ALA A 116 13.90 14.52 13.96
C ALA A 116 15.16 14.70 13.11
N SER A 117 15.32 13.87 12.08
CA SER A 117 16.45 13.94 11.16
C SER A 117 16.46 15.21 10.30
N ASP A 118 15.29 15.72 9.90
CA ASP A 118 15.16 16.90 9.06
C ASP A 118 15.26 18.19 9.86
N ILE A 119 14.80 18.23 11.12
CA ILE A 119 14.60 19.45 11.91
C ILE A 119 15.70 19.66 12.95
N LEU A 120 16.15 18.61 13.65
CA LEU A 120 17.10 18.77 14.75
C LEU A 120 18.54 18.78 14.22
N ARG A 121 19.36 19.74 14.70
CA ARG A 121 20.78 19.86 14.34
C ARG A 121 21.63 20.02 15.60
N PRO A 122 22.61 19.16 15.83
CA PRO A 122 23.58 19.34 16.89
C PRO A 122 24.59 20.43 16.47
N VAL A 123 24.83 21.42 17.32
CA VAL A 123 25.80 22.52 17.08
C VAL A 123 26.74 22.74 18.25
N GLY A 124 26.56 22.01 19.37
CA GLY A 124 27.42 22.09 20.54
C GLY A 124 28.61 21.14 20.49
N GLN A 125 29.48 21.23 21.49
CA GLN A 125 30.69 20.40 21.61
C GLN A 125 30.61 19.34 22.72
N SER A 126 29.53 19.36 23.51
CA SER A 126 29.31 18.42 24.63
C SER A 126 27.83 18.11 24.81
N GLY A 127 27.54 17.02 25.50
CA GLY A 127 26.17 16.62 25.78
C GLY A 127 25.51 15.79 24.67
N ILE A 128 24.40 15.19 25.00
CA ILE A 128 23.63 14.30 24.10
C ILE A 128 22.17 14.67 24.18
N ALA A 129 21.51 14.80 23.04
CA ALA A 129 20.06 14.83 22.95
C ALA A 129 19.54 13.45 22.52
N GLN A 130 18.52 12.94 23.21
CA GLN A 130 17.81 11.72 22.83
C GLN A 130 16.38 12.07 22.44
N PHE A 131 16.04 11.84 21.15
CA PHE A 131 14.69 11.97 20.63
C PHE A 131 14.04 10.59 20.68
N VAL A 132 13.15 10.38 21.65
CA VAL A 132 12.60 9.07 21.96
C VAL A 132 11.12 9.03 21.61
N ILE A 133 10.78 8.19 20.64
CA ILE A 133 9.40 7.94 20.20
C ILE A 133 8.81 6.86 21.10
N THR A 134 7.80 7.21 21.91
CA THR A 134 7.16 6.30 22.86
C THR A 134 5.83 5.74 22.33
N ASN A 135 5.21 6.41 21.36
CA ASN A 135 4.01 5.95 20.68
C ASN A 135 3.99 6.46 19.24
N GLY A 136 3.66 5.60 18.29
CA GLY A 136 3.51 5.89 16.86
C GLY A 136 2.37 5.08 16.25
N SER A 137 1.23 4.97 16.97
CA SER A 137 0.13 4.06 16.64
C SER A 137 -0.89 4.66 15.68
N VAL A 138 -1.54 3.77 14.91
CA VAL A 138 -2.78 4.04 14.18
C VAL A 138 -3.80 2.98 14.59
N ILE A 139 -4.89 3.41 15.20
CA ILE A 139 -5.95 2.51 15.70
C ILE A 139 -7.18 2.64 14.81
N ARG A 140 -7.74 1.50 14.41
CA ARG A 140 -9.03 1.39 13.74
C ARG A 140 -10.13 1.14 14.76
N GLU A 141 -11.20 1.93 14.71
CA GLU A 141 -12.43 1.75 15.46
C GLU A 141 -13.57 1.51 14.46
N ASP A 142 -14.30 0.41 14.59
CA ASP A 142 -15.47 0.16 13.78
C ASP A 142 -16.66 0.91 14.39
N LEU A 143 -17.31 1.76 13.59
CA LEU A 143 -18.42 2.61 14.04
C LEU A 143 -19.72 1.85 13.87
N LYS A 144 -20.67 2.08 14.80
CA LYS A 144 -22.03 1.53 14.69
C LYS A 144 -22.77 2.23 13.55
N ILE A 145 -23.18 1.45 12.54
CA ILE A 145 -24.02 1.93 11.45
C ILE A 145 -25.47 2.00 11.97
N GLN A 146 -26.13 3.16 11.83
CA GLN A 146 -27.54 3.27 12.16
C GLN A 146 -28.38 2.61 11.05
N LYS A 147 -28.87 1.40 11.32
CA LYS A 147 -29.82 0.70 10.46
C LYS A 147 -31.25 1.16 10.80
N GLY A 148 -31.84 1.99 9.97
CA GLY A 148 -33.21 2.43 10.07
C GLY A 148 -33.77 2.88 8.73
N ILE A 149 -35.06 3.20 8.66
CA ILE A 149 -35.72 3.63 7.40
C ILE A 149 -35.02 4.85 6.78
N LYS A 150 -34.36 5.70 7.60
CA LYS A 150 -33.50 6.81 7.15
C LYS A 150 -32.14 6.34 6.66
N GLY A 151 -31.62 5.19 7.09
CA GLY A 151 -30.31 4.63 6.70
C GLY A 151 -30.31 3.92 5.35
N ILE A 152 -31.46 3.68 4.72
CA ILE A 152 -31.55 3.01 3.42
C ILE A 152 -30.98 3.88 2.29
N PHE A 153 -30.93 5.19 2.49
CA PHE A 153 -30.46 6.17 1.51
C PHE A 153 -29.21 6.96 1.94
N SER A 154 -28.59 6.63 3.09
CA SER A 154 -27.38 7.29 3.57
C SER A 154 -26.19 6.34 3.55
N ILE A 155 -25.07 6.82 3.00
CA ILE A 155 -23.78 6.14 3.08
C ILE A 155 -23.15 6.54 4.40
N ASP A 156 -23.15 5.63 5.36
CA ASP A 156 -22.66 5.90 6.71
C ASP A 156 -21.13 5.76 6.83
N GLN A 157 -20.57 6.45 7.81
CA GLN A 157 -19.19 6.26 8.21
C GLN A 157 -19.06 4.94 8.96
N SER A 158 -18.27 3.99 8.45
CA SER A 158 -18.17 2.65 9.03
C SER A 158 -16.94 2.46 9.91
N LYS A 159 -15.87 3.22 9.65
CA LYS A 159 -14.60 3.09 10.35
C LYS A 159 -14.05 4.46 10.74
N ARG A 160 -13.44 4.52 11.91
CA ARG A 160 -12.64 5.66 12.35
C ARG A 160 -11.20 5.20 12.50
N PHE A 161 -10.28 6.00 11.98
CA PHE A 161 -8.84 5.80 12.19
C PHE A 161 -8.32 6.94 13.06
N LYS A 162 -7.56 6.59 14.10
CA LYS A 162 -6.93 7.54 15.02
C LYS A 162 -5.44 7.32 15.01
N ALA A 163 -4.67 8.30 14.51
CA ALA A 163 -3.23 8.33 14.61
C ALA A 163 -2.81 9.07 15.88
N THR A 164 -1.79 8.54 16.57
CA THR A 164 -1.23 9.14 17.78
C THR A 164 0.29 9.08 17.68
N ILE A 165 0.95 10.18 18.05
CA ILE A 165 2.39 10.29 18.20
C ILE A 165 2.73 10.88 19.56
N ASN A 166 3.60 10.20 20.33
CA ASN A 166 4.14 10.70 21.60
C ASN A 166 5.65 10.60 21.55
N VAL A 167 6.30 11.70 21.88
CA VAL A 167 7.76 11.82 21.86
C VAL A 167 8.23 12.55 23.12
N ARG A 168 9.39 12.15 23.63
CA ARG A 168 10.18 12.92 24.58
C ARG A 168 11.54 13.26 23.97
N LEU A 169 11.95 14.51 24.07
CA LEU A 169 13.30 14.96 23.76
C LEU A 169 14.02 15.21 25.07
N GLU A 170 15.06 14.45 25.33
CA GLU A 170 15.86 14.48 26.54
C GLU A 170 17.25 15.04 26.22
N ILE A 171 17.71 16.05 26.97
CA ILE A 171 19.07 16.59 26.84
C ILE A 171 19.84 16.24 28.11
N PHE A 172 20.99 15.60 27.93
CA PHE A 172 21.96 15.29 28.97
C PHE A 172 23.21 16.13 28.74
N LYS A 173 23.42 17.13 29.59
CA LYS A 173 24.57 18.03 29.54
C LYS A 173 24.92 18.52 30.95
N ASP A 174 26.21 18.68 31.24
CA ASP A 174 26.73 19.26 32.50
C ASP A 174 26.16 18.59 33.78
N GLN A 175 26.06 17.24 33.75
CA GLN A 175 25.47 16.41 34.80
C GLN A 175 23.97 16.66 35.05
N GLY A 176 23.33 17.48 34.23
CA GLY A 176 21.90 17.75 34.25
C GLY A 176 21.11 16.98 33.20
N LYS A 177 19.80 16.88 33.44
CA LYS A 177 18.83 16.34 32.48
C LYS A 177 17.67 17.31 32.30
N SER A 178 17.40 17.69 31.08
CA SER A 178 16.22 18.49 30.72
C SER A 178 15.34 17.71 29.71
N ILE A 179 14.02 17.90 29.80
CA ILE A 179 13.07 17.08 29.03
C ILE A 179 11.97 17.97 28.48
N ALA A 180 11.73 17.85 27.17
CA ALA A 180 10.51 18.33 26.50
C ALA A 180 9.67 17.11 26.05
N ARG A 181 8.34 17.19 26.21
CA ARG A 181 7.41 16.14 25.78
C ARG A 181 6.37 16.72 24.86
N ALA A 182 6.11 16.03 23.73
CA ALA A 182 5.05 16.39 22.83
C ALA A 182 4.14 15.19 22.56
N SER A 183 2.84 15.44 22.51
CA SER A 183 1.81 14.47 22.15
C SER A 183 0.86 15.08 21.16
N ALA A 184 0.56 14.36 20.09
CA ALA A 184 -0.45 14.76 19.13
C ALA A 184 -1.32 13.56 18.74
N SER A 185 -2.60 13.82 18.50
CA SER A 185 -3.55 12.83 18.01
C SER A 185 -4.51 13.46 17.02
N ARG A 186 -4.83 12.73 15.96
CA ARG A 186 -5.83 13.10 14.95
C ARG A 186 -6.65 11.88 14.58
N SER A 187 -7.90 12.10 14.21
CA SER A 187 -8.77 11.03 13.72
C SER A 187 -9.50 11.45 12.46
N GLN A 188 -9.75 10.47 11.58
CA GLN A 188 -10.57 10.60 10.38
C GLN A 188 -11.48 9.39 10.25
N THR A 189 -12.65 9.61 9.66
CA THR A 189 -13.63 8.54 9.41
C THR A 189 -13.65 8.18 7.95
N LEU A 190 -13.88 6.89 7.68
CA LEU A 190 -13.97 6.33 6.35
C LEU A 190 -15.41 5.86 6.11
N ARG A 191 -15.92 6.12 4.90
CA ARG A 191 -17.23 5.67 4.47
C ARG A 191 -17.24 4.17 4.20
N GLU A 192 -18.40 3.55 4.30
CA GLU A 192 -18.60 2.12 4.08
C GLU A 192 -18.21 1.69 2.65
N ASP A 193 -18.51 2.53 1.66
CA ASP A 193 -18.26 2.29 0.22
C ASP A 193 -16.86 2.72 -0.27
N ALA A 194 -15.96 3.07 0.65
CA ALA A 194 -14.64 3.57 0.28
C ALA A 194 -13.76 2.50 -0.38
N SER A 195 -13.17 2.86 -1.51
CA SER A 195 -12.17 2.00 -2.19
C SER A 195 -10.88 1.88 -1.38
N PRO A 196 -10.06 0.83 -1.62
CA PRO A 196 -8.74 0.68 -0.99
C PRO A 196 -7.83 1.91 -1.21
N ASN A 197 -7.87 2.51 -2.41
CA ASN A 197 -7.10 3.71 -2.73
C ASN A 197 -7.55 4.92 -1.89
N LEU A 198 -8.86 5.08 -1.69
CA LEU A 198 -9.38 6.15 -0.84
C LEU A 198 -8.96 5.95 0.61
N GLN A 199 -8.96 4.70 1.10
CA GLN A 199 -8.46 4.36 2.43
C GLN A 199 -6.96 4.69 2.60
N SER A 200 -6.13 4.33 1.63
CA SER A 200 -4.70 4.62 1.67
C SER A 200 -4.41 6.12 1.65
N ARG A 201 -5.15 6.90 0.85
CA ARG A 201 -5.06 8.38 0.85
C ARG A 201 -5.50 8.97 2.19
N LEU A 202 -6.57 8.44 2.78
CA LEU A 202 -7.05 8.87 4.10
C LEU A 202 -5.96 8.62 5.16
N TRP A 203 -5.33 7.47 5.15
CA TRP A 203 -4.26 7.15 6.09
C TRP A 203 -3.05 8.07 5.92
N TYR A 204 -2.62 8.32 4.68
CA TYR A 204 -1.52 9.25 4.41
C TYR A 204 -1.84 10.65 4.94
N ASN A 205 -3.01 11.21 4.60
CA ASN A 205 -3.46 12.51 5.07
C ASN A 205 -3.59 12.57 6.60
N LEU A 206 -4.03 11.47 7.23
CA LEU A 206 -4.14 11.38 8.67
C LEU A 206 -2.78 11.48 9.35
N VAL A 207 -1.75 10.80 8.81
CA VAL A 207 -0.38 10.90 9.31
C VAL A 207 0.18 12.30 9.09
N GLU A 208 -0.03 12.91 7.93
CA GLU A 208 0.37 14.30 7.68
C GLU A 208 -0.25 15.28 8.69
N LEU A 209 -1.54 15.15 8.97
CA LEU A 209 -2.25 16.00 9.93
C LEU A 209 -1.75 15.81 11.37
N VAL A 210 -1.48 14.58 11.79
CA VAL A 210 -0.94 14.35 13.15
C VAL A 210 0.48 14.88 13.26
N MET A 211 1.31 14.74 12.22
CA MET A 211 2.68 15.27 12.22
C MET A 211 2.73 16.80 12.20
N LYS A 212 1.83 17.47 11.48
CA LYS A 212 1.69 18.93 11.54
C LYS A 212 1.32 19.42 12.94
N SER A 213 0.52 18.65 13.66
CA SER A 213 0.15 19.00 15.04
C SER A 213 1.29 18.71 16.02
N PHE A 214 1.99 17.60 15.81
CA PHE A 214 3.17 17.21 16.55
C PHE A 214 4.29 18.25 16.40
N ASP A 215 4.62 18.69 15.19
CA ASP A 215 5.66 19.69 14.93
C ASP A 215 5.40 20.97 15.74
N ARG A 216 4.19 21.50 15.68
CA ARG A 216 3.82 22.69 16.43
C ARG A 216 3.97 22.51 17.95
N GLU A 217 3.49 21.39 18.46
CA GLU A 217 3.57 21.07 19.89
C GLU A 217 5.03 20.86 20.32
N MET A 218 5.82 20.09 19.57
CA MET A 218 7.22 19.82 19.90
C MET A 218 8.04 21.11 19.90
N ARG A 219 7.86 22.00 18.92
CA ARG A 219 8.52 23.31 18.90
C ARG A 219 8.14 24.17 20.10
N HIS A 220 6.87 24.15 20.48
CA HIS A 220 6.40 24.87 21.68
C HIS A 220 7.06 24.32 22.94
N GLN A 221 7.09 22.99 23.10
CA GLN A 221 7.69 22.34 24.26
C GLN A 221 9.22 22.56 24.35
N ILE A 222 9.90 22.50 23.20
CA ILE A 222 11.33 22.81 23.12
C ILE A 222 11.60 24.25 23.56
N ASN A 223 10.86 25.22 23.04
CA ASN A 223 11.02 26.64 23.41
C ASN A 223 10.70 26.92 24.87
N THR A 224 9.80 26.13 25.47
CA THR A 224 9.40 26.32 26.89
C THR A 224 10.40 25.67 27.84
N HIS A 225 10.82 24.43 27.55
CA HIS A 225 11.55 23.60 28.52
C HIS A 225 13.04 23.43 28.20
N LEU A 226 13.45 23.66 26.94
CA LEU A 226 14.83 23.47 26.49
C LEU A 226 15.47 24.75 25.97
N LYS A 227 14.89 25.91 26.27
CA LYS A 227 15.39 27.22 25.83
C LYS A 227 16.89 27.45 26.10
N PRO A 228 17.48 27.02 27.22
CA PRO A 228 18.92 27.17 27.46
C PRO A 228 19.82 26.40 26.50
N TYR A 229 19.28 25.43 25.79
CA TYR A 229 20.00 24.55 24.86
C TYR A 229 19.70 24.85 23.38
N ILE A 230 18.99 25.94 23.08
CA ILE A 230 18.70 26.38 21.71
C ILE A 230 19.71 27.48 21.34
N SER A 231 20.36 27.34 20.19
CA SER A 231 21.33 28.27 19.62
C SER A 231 20.70 29.13 18.54
#